data_5f9ccb2b5cf0ba27abb1be3ae8efc80e
#
_entry.id   5f9ccb2b5cf0ba27abb1be3ae8efc80e
#
_cell.length_a   1.000
_cell.length_b   1.000
_cell.length_c   1.000
_cell.angle_alpha   90.00
_cell.angle_beta   90.00
_cell.angle_gamma   90.00
#
_symmetry.space_group_name_H-M   'P 1'
#
loop_
_entity.id
_entity.type
_entity.pdbx_description
1 polymer ?
#
loop_
_entity_poly.entity_id
_entity_poly.type
_entity_poly.pdbx_seq_one_letter_code
_entity_poly.pdbx_strand_id
1 'polypeptide(L)'
;MDYYERLTAEMAARDRSQPLLLAGDFNIAPSEFDVWNHRYMSKVVSHTPGEVDTLNRLQAAGGFSDVVRDAFPEPQKLASWWSYRAQDFRKSNRGLRLDHLWASPGLTPKVVPGSATIHDTVREWTQPSDHCPITVDLDV
;
A
#
# COMPACT_ATOMS: atom_id res chain seq x y z
N MET A 1 -2.67 1.99 -23.94
CA MET A 1 -2.24 2.69 -22.71
C MET A 1 -2.64 1.84 -21.53
N ASP A 2 -1.67 1.51 -20.71
CA ASP A 2 -1.85 0.71 -19.48
C ASP A 2 -2.69 1.48 -18.45
N TYR A 3 -3.33 0.74 -17.55
CA TYR A 3 -4.16 1.32 -16.48
C TYR A 3 -3.37 2.33 -15.62
N TYR A 4 -2.17 1.96 -15.20
CA TYR A 4 -1.33 2.83 -14.38
C TYR A 4 -0.86 4.08 -15.12
N GLU A 5 -0.61 3.99 -16.42
CA GLU A 5 -0.26 5.16 -17.24
C GLU A 5 -1.40 6.16 -17.31
N ARG A 6 -2.64 5.67 -17.50
CA ARG A 6 -3.84 6.52 -17.51
C ARG A 6 -4.06 7.19 -16.16
N LEU A 7 -3.98 6.41 -15.08
CA LEU A 7 -4.17 6.93 -13.73
C LEU A 7 -3.09 7.96 -13.39
N THR A 8 -1.83 7.70 -13.76
CA THR A 8 -0.72 8.64 -13.56
C THR A 8 -0.97 9.97 -14.29
N ALA A 9 -1.41 9.92 -15.54
CA ALA A 9 -1.74 11.10 -16.31
C ALA A 9 -2.91 11.89 -15.68
N GLU A 10 -3.93 11.20 -15.23
CA GLU A 10 -5.09 11.79 -14.55
C GLU A 10 -4.67 12.48 -13.25
N MET A 11 -3.86 11.81 -12.43
CA MET A 11 -3.39 12.37 -11.17
C MET A 11 -2.44 13.56 -11.39
N ALA A 12 -1.61 13.53 -12.43
CA ALA A 12 -0.76 14.66 -12.79
C ALA A 12 -1.55 15.90 -13.20
N ALA A 13 -2.74 15.73 -13.79
CA ALA A 13 -3.61 16.81 -14.22
C ALA A 13 -4.50 17.40 -13.11
N ARG A 14 -4.61 16.71 -11.95
CA ARG A 14 -5.46 17.15 -10.85
C ARG A 14 -4.82 18.29 -10.05
N ASP A 15 -5.68 19.13 -9.50
CA ASP A 15 -5.26 20.11 -8.49
C ASP A 15 -4.95 19.39 -7.18
N ARG A 16 -3.68 19.40 -6.80
CA ARG A 16 -3.18 18.71 -5.59
C ARG A 16 -3.72 19.30 -4.28
N SER A 17 -4.24 20.52 -4.31
CA SER A 17 -4.88 21.16 -3.14
C SER A 17 -6.25 20.57 -2.82
N GLN A 18 -6.86 19.88 -3.78
CA GLN A 18 -8.12 19.17 -3.56
C GLN A 18 -7.91 17.94 -2.69
N PRO A 19 -8.74 17.72 -1.67
CA PRO A 19 -8.62 16.53 -0.85
C PRO A 19 -9.01 15.28 -1.66
N LEU A 20 -8.09 14.34 -1.74
CA LEU A 20 -8.28 13.06 -2.41
C LEU A 20 -7.59 11.95 -1.62
N LEU A 21 -8.30 10.86 -1.41
CA LEU A 21 -7.74 9.61 -0.92
C LEU A 21 -7.75 8.59 -2.08
N LEU A 22 -6.58 8.14 -2.49
CA LEU A 22 -6.44 7.03 -3.43
C LEU A 22 -6.20 5.76 -2.61
N ALA A 23 -7.15 4.83 -2.69
CA ALA A 23 -7.17 3.66 -1.82
C ALA A 23 -7.48 2.39 -2.59
N GLY A 24 -6.86 1.28 -2.22
CA GLY A 24 -7.19 -0.02 -2.78
C GLY A 24 -6.00 -0.97 -2.84
N ASP A 25 -6.26 -2.11 -3.47
CA ASP A 25 -5.25 -3.09 -3.83
C ASP A 25 -4.55 -2.67 -5.13
N PHE A 26 -3.30 -2.26 -5.00
CA PHE A 26 -2.48 -1.84 -6.15
C PHE A 26 -1.67 -2.99 -6.74
N ASN A 27 -1.71 -4.17 -6.10
CA ASN A 27 -0.96 -5.36 -6.49
C ASN A 27 0.56 -5.13 -6.62
N ILE A 28 1.09 -4.09 -6.00
CA ILE A 28 2.51 -3.74 -6.02
C ILE A 28 2.96 -3.36 -4.61
N ALA A 29 4.06 -3.97 -4.18
CA ALA A 29 4.76 -3.64 -2.95
C ALA A 29 5.96 -2.74 -3.30
N PRO A 30 5.96 -1.44 -2.91
CA PRO A 30 6.94 -0.49 -3.44
C PRO A 30 8.32 -0.54 -2.79
N SER A 31 8.42 -1.01 -1.53
CA SER A 31 9.65 -0.97 -0.75
C SER A 31 10.17 -2.36 -0.43
N GLU A 32 11.47 -2.49 -0.19
CA GLU A 32 12.08 -3.72 0.32
C GLU A 32 11.50 -4.13 1.69
N PHE A 33 10.92 -3.19 2.43
CA PHE A 33 10.25 -3.42 3.72
C PHE A 33 8.75 -3.74 3.57
N ASP A 34 8.26 -3.78 2.34
CA ASP A 34 6.90 -4.18 1.99
C ASP A 34 6.81 -5.63 1.50
N VAL A 35 7.93 -6.35 1.52
CA VAL A 35 8.02 -7.75 1.10
C VAL A 35 8.81 -8.55 2.13
N TRP A 36 8.52 -9.84 2.20
CA TRP A 36 9.20 -10.74 3.15
C TRP A 36 10.67 -11.00 2.78
N ASN A 37 11.02 -10.94 1.48
CA ASN A 37 12.38 -11.13 0.98
C ASN A 37 12.57 -10.35 -0.33
N HIS A 38 13.20 -9.20 -0.25
CA HIS A 38 13.40 -8.30 -1.39
C HIS A 38 14.17 -8.99 -2.55
N ARG A 39 15.25 -9.69 -2.24
CA ARG A 39 16.09 -10.33 -3.27
C ARG A 39 15.31 -11.37 -4.07
N TYR A 40 14.47 -12.15 -3.41
CA TYR A 40 13.60 -13.13 -4.07
C TYR A 40 12.46 -12.43 -4.81
N MET A 41 11.77 -11.53 -4.14
CA MET A 41 10.57 -10.87 -4.67
C MET A 41 10.85 -9.90 -5.81
N SER A 42 12.06 -9.37 -5.93
CA SER A 42 12.44 -8.50 -7.07
C SER A 42 12.35 -9.19 -8.44
N LYS A 43 12.20 -10.51 -8.45
CA LYS A 43 12.02 -11.33 -9.66
C LYS A 43 10.61 -11.86 -9.83
N VAL A 44 9.72 -11.48 -8.93
CA VAL A 44 8.35 -12.03 -8.83
C VAL A 44 7.34 -10.89 -9.02
N VAL A 45 6.22 -11.19 -9.65
CA VAL A 45 5.11 -10.25 -9.81
C VAL A 45 4.76 -9.58 -8.48
N SER A 46 4.37 -8.33 -8.53
CA SER A 46 4.05 -7.42 -7.42
C SER A 46 5.26 -6.72 -6.79
N HIS A 47 6.49 -7.03 -7.18
CA HIS A 47 7.69 -6.34 -6.67
C HIS A 47 8.84 -6.28 -7.67
N THR A 48 8.56 -6.47 -8.96
CA THR A 48 9.59 -6.27 -9.98
C THR A 48 10.00 -4.81 -10.07
N PRO A 49 11.25 -4.50 -10.48
CA PRO A 49 11.69 -3.11 -10.62
C PRO A 49 10.78 -2.24 -11.49
N GLY A 50 10.23 -2.82 -12.57
CA GLY A 50 9.29 -2.11 -13.46
C GLY A 50 7.97 -1.77 -12.79
N GLU A 51 7.41 -2.68 -12.01
CA GLU A 51 6.17 -2.44 -11.24
C GLU A 51 6.42 -1.38 -10.16
N VAL A 52 7.50 -1.50 -9.41
CA VAL A 52 7.87 -0.52 -8.38
C VAL A 52 8.05 0.87 -8.99
N ASP A 53 8.74 0.98 -10.12
CA ASP A 53 8.90 2.25 -10.84
C ASP A 53 7.56 2.84 -11.28
N THR A 54 6.67 1.99 -11.80
CA THR A 54 5.31 2.39 -12.20
C THR A 54 4.53 2.99 -11.03
N LEU A 55 4.56 2.33 -9.87
CA LEU A 55 3.85 2.81 -8.69
C LEU A 55 4.47 4.11 -8.15
N ASN A 56 5.79 4.19 -8.13
CA ASN A 56 6.50 5.41 -7.69
C ASN A 56 6.19 6.61 -8.60
N ARG A 57 6.06 6.40 -9.91
CA ARG A 57 5.66 7.45 -10.84
C ARG A 57 4.24 7.94 -10.58
N LEU A 58 3.31 7.04 -10.29
CA LEU A 58 1.95 7.41 -9.91
C LEU A 58 1.93 8.24 -8.64
N GLN A 59 2.66 7.81 -7.61
CA GLN A 59 2.75 8.53 -6.35
C GLN A 59 3.30 9.95 -6.54
N ALA A 60 4.38 10.08 -7.30
CA ALA A 60 4.99 11.38 -7.59
C ALA A 60 4.06 12.29 -8.41
N ALA A 61 3.34 11.74 -9.38
CA ALA A 61 2.44 12.50 -10.24
C ALA A 61 1.33 13.23 -9.44
N GLY A 62 0.77 12.57 -8.43
CA GLY A 62 -0.26 13.17 -7.56
C GLY A 62 0.30 13.87 -6.32
N GLY A 63 1.60 13.73 -6.05
CA GLY A 63 2.21 14.24 -4.81
C GLY A 63 1.68 13.52 -3.57
N PHE A 64 1.31 12.24 -3.70
CA PHE A 64 0.66 11.49 -2.64
C PHE A 64 1.60 11.14 -1.49
N SER A 65 1.08 11.27 -0.26
CA SER A 65 1.68 10.68 0.94
C SER A 65 1.16 9.26 1.12
N ASP A 66 2.05 8.32 1.36
CA ASP A 66 1.70 6.95 1.76
C ASP A 66 1.37 6.95 3.25
N VAL A 67 0.08 7.02 3.58
CA VAL A 67 -0.39 7.26 4.94
C VAL A 67 0.03 6.16 5.90
N VAL A 68 -0.02 4.91 5.46
CA VAL A 68 0.34 3.76 6.31
C VAL A 68 1.85 3.71 6.54
N ARG A 69 2.65 3.91 5.49
CA ARG A 69 4.10 3.93 5.65
C ARG A 69 4.60 5.10 6.50
N ASP A 70 3.96 6.26 6.39
CA ASP A 70 4.28 7.42 7.22
C ASP A 70 3.99 7.15 8.70
N ALA A 71 2.93 6.39 9.00
CA ALA A 71 2.59 5.97 10.37
C ALA A 71 3.54 4.91 10.93
N PHE A 72 4.06 4.03 10.07
CA PHE A 72 4.99 2.94 10.41
C PHE A 72 6.25 3.03 9.54
N PRO A 73 7.17 3.95 9.84
CA PRO A 73 8.33 4.22 8.98
C PRO A 73 9.25 3.03 8.79
N GLU A 74 9.98 3.03 7.68
CA GLU A 74 11.08 2.08 7.47
C GLU A 74 12.11 2.19 8.61
N PRO A 75 12.71 1.09 9.06
CA PRO A 75 12.75 -0.24 8.42
C PRO A 75 11.66 -1.21 8.88
N GLN A 76 10.54 -0.75 9.43
CA GLN A 76 9.46 -1.64 9.85
C GLN A 76 8.86 -2.37 8.65
N LYS A 77 8.85 -3.70 8.68
CA LYS A 77 8.17 -4.50 7.66
C LYS A 77 6.66 -4.45 7.84
N LEU A 78 5.96 -4.23 6.73
CA LEU A 78 4.51 -4.17 6.69
C LEU A 78 3.97 -5.19 5.67
N ALA A 79 2.78 -5.72 5.93
CA ALA A 79 2.08 -6.59 5.01
C ALA A 79 0.57 -6.40 5.16
N SER A 80 -0.16 -6.54 4.06
CA SER A 80 -1.62 -6.50 4.01
C SER A 80 -2.21 -7.75 3.36
N TRP A 81 -1.36 -8.59 2.80
CA TRP A 81 -1.72 -9.80 2.09
C TRP A 81 -0.79 -10.96 2.45
N TRP A 82 -1.37 -12.15 2.63
CA TRP A 82 -0.65 -13.41 2.80
C TRP A 82 -1.36 -14.49 2.02
N SER A 83 -0.58 -15.31 1.28
CA SER A 83 -1.15 -16.41 0.50
C SER A 83 -1.97 -17.37 1.37
N TYR A 84 -3.09 -17.85 0.85
CA TYR A 84 -3.88 -18.93 1.45
C TYR A 84 -3.08 -20.23 1.65
N ARG A 85 -2.03 -20.44 0.88
CA ARG A 85 -1.16 -21.60 0.99
C ARG A 85 -0.35 -21.61 2.29
N ALA A 86 -0.22 -20.47 2.95
CA ALA A 86 0.39 -20.39 4.27
C ALA A 86 -0.67 -20.72 5.33
N GLN A 87 -0.67 -21.95 5.83
CA GLN A 87 -1.61 -22.37 6.88
C GLN A 87 -1.43 -21.58 8.17
N ASP A 88 -0.20 -21.26 8.50
CA ASP A 88 0.15 -20.35 9.58
C ASP A 88 0.90 -19.15 9.02
N PHE A 89 0.16 -18.12 8.67
CA PHE A 89 0.72 -16.93 8.04
C PHE A 89 1.66 -16.14 8.98
N ARG A 90 1.42 -16.20 10.30
CA ARG A 90 2.28 -15.53 11.28
C ARG A 90 3.63 -16.21 11.40
N LYS A 91 3.65 -17.54 11.36
CA LYS A 91 4.88 -18.32 11.45
C LYS A 91 5.75 -18.19 10.20
N SER A 92 5.15 -18.29 9.02
CA SER A 92 5.86 -18.14 7.75
C SER A 92 6.25 -16.68 7.49
N ASN A 93 5.39 -15.75 7.89
CA ASN A 93 5.53 -14.29 7.76
C ASN A 93 5.95 -13.84 6.35
N ARG A 94 5.42 -14.52 5.32
CA ARG A 94 5.71 -14.21 3.91
C ARG A 94 4.65 -13.29 3.31
N GLY A 95 4.36 -12.19 4.02
CA GLY A 95 3.39 -11.21 3.58
C GLY A 95 3.96 -10.19 2.60
N LEU A 96 3.03 -9.55 1.89
CA LEU A 96 3.30 -8.41 1.00
C LEU A 96 2.36 -7.27 1.37
N ARG A 97 2.84 -6.03 1.30
CA ARG A 97 1.95 -4.88 1.39
C ARG A 97 1.50 -4.46 0.00
N LEU A 98 0.29 -4.87 -0.37
CA LEU A 98 -0.33 -4.64 -1.68
C LEU A 98 -1.43 -3.60 -1.65
N ASP A 99 -2.02 -3.38 -0.47
CA ASP A 99 -3.13 -2.47 -0.24
C ASP A 99 -2.59 -1.16 0.33
N HIS A 100 -2.99 -0.04 -0.26
CA HIS A 100 -2.44 1.27 0.05
C HIS A 100 -3.53 2.30 0.32
N LEU A 101 -3.20 3.27 1.17
CA LEU A 101 -3.97 4.48 1.42
C LEU A 101 -3.06 5.67 1.16
N TRP A 102 -3.31 6.40 0.08
CA TRP A 102 -2.52 7.55 -0.33
C TRP A 102 -3.33 8.83 -0.28
N ALA A 103 -2.84 9.81 0.45
CA ALA A 103 -3.49 11.11 0.60
C ALA A 103 -2.83 12.16 -0.29
N SER A 104 -3.65 12.94 -1.00
CA SER A 104 -3.18 14.12 -1.73
C SER A 104 -2.62 15.18 -0.77
N PRO A 105 -1.81 16.15 -1.25
CA PRO A 105 -1.35 17.26 -0.41
C PRO A 105 -2.49 17.99 0.29
N GLY A 106 -3.65 18.15 -0.37
CA GLY A 106 -4.83 18.77 0.24
C GLY A 106 -5.49 17.94 1.34
N LEU A 107 -5.29 16.62 1.35
CA LEU A 107 -5.87 15.73 2.37
C LEU A 107 -4.89 15.36 3.49
N THR A 108 -3.60 15.31 3.22
CA THR A 108 -2.57 14.87 4.18
C THR A 108 -2.69 15.58 5.54
N PRO A 109 -2.94 16.90 5.63
CA PRO A 109 -3.11 17.58 6.92
C PRO A 109 -4.34 17.13 7.71
N LYS A 110 -5.27 16.43 7.08
CA LYS A 110 -6.50 15.92 7.69
C LYS A 110 -6.39 14.50 8.22
N VAL A 111 -5.27 13.84 7.97
CA VAL A 111 -5.00 12.51 8.52
C VAL A 111 -4.77 12.63 10.01
N VAL A 112 -5.56 11.88 10.80
CA VAL A 112 -5.42 11.86 12.27
C VAL A 112 -4.15 11.08 12.63
N PRO A 113 -3.17 11.70 13.31
CA PRO A 113 -1.93 11.02 13.70
C PRO A 113 -2.20 9.78 14.56
N GLY A 114 -1.50 8.68 14.27
CA GLY A 114 -1.62 7.43 15.03
C GLY A 114 -2.88 6.61 14.73
N SER A 115 -3.72 7.03 13.77
CA SER A 115 -4.97 6.33 13.44
C SER A 115 -4.81 5.22 12.41
N ALA A 116 -3.71 5.20 11.64
CA ALA A 116 -3.49 4.17 10.62
C ALA A 116 -3.32 2.79 11.26
N THR A 117 -4.07 1.80 10.77
CA THR A 117 -4.06 0.45 11.32
C THR A 117 -4.13 -0.58 10.20
N ILE A 118 -3.30 -1.61 10.29
CA ILE A 118 -3.40 -2.82 9.49
C ILE A 118 -4.04 -3.89 10.37
N HIS A 119 -5.25 -4.35 10.02
CA HIS A 119 -6.04 -5.27 10.84
C HIS A 119 -5.71 -6.74 10.50
N ASP A 120 -4.50 -7.16 10.79
CA ASP A 120 -4.01 -8.50 10.43
C ASP A 120 -4.68 -9.64 11.19
N THR A 121 -5.29 -9.38 12.34
CA THR A 121 -6.05 -10.39 13.12
C THR A 121 -7.23 -10.98 12.35
N VAL A 122 -7.75 -10.27 11.35
CA VAL A 122 -8.81 -10.78 10.46
C VAL A 122 -8.37 -12.04 9.70
N ARG A 123 -7.07 -12.19 9.45
CA ARG A 123 -6.50 -13.40 8.82
C ARG A 123 -6.68 -14.66 9.68
N GLU A 124 -6.97 -14.53 10.97
CA GLU A 124 -7.20 -15.64 11.90
C GLU A 124 -8.68 -16.07 11.97
N TRP A 125 -9.58 -15.35 11.30
CA TRP A 125 -11.01 -15.69 11.26
C TRP A 125 -11.25 -16.97 10.46
N THR A 126 -12.42 -17.60 10.69
CA THR A 126 -12.86 -18.74 9.88
C THR A 126 -13.10 -18.27 8.44
N GLN A 127 -12.50 -18.97 7.47
CA GLN A 127 -12.56 -18.61 6.04
C GLN A 127 -12.18 -17.14 5.78
N PRO A 128 -11.00 -16.68 6.21
CA PRO A 128 -10.62 -15.28 6.05
C PRO A 128 -10.31 -14.94 4.60
N SER A 129 -10.38 -13.65 4.26
CA SER A 129 -9.73 -13.14 3.05
C SER A 129 -8.22 -13.33 3.13
N ASP A 130 -7.53 -13.40 2.00
CA ASP A 130 -6.06 -13.35 1.94
C ASP A 130 -5.52 -11.92 2.12
N HIS A 131 -6.39 -10.90 2.04
CA HIS A 131 -6.10 -9.53 2.44
C HIS A 131 -6.63 -9.23 3.83
N CYS A 132 -6.02 -8.26 4.51
CA CYS A 132 -6.58 -7.67 5.72
C CYS A 132 -6.99 -6.21 5.49
N PRO A 133 -8.01 -5.72 6.24
CA PRO A 133 -8.41 -4.33 6.14
C PRO A 133 -7.32 -3.37 6.60
N ILE A 134 -7.27 -2.21 5.97
CA ILE A 134 -6.43 -1.09 6.38
C ILE A 134 -7.34 0.10 6.61
N THR A 135 -7.16 0.79 7.71
CA THR A 135 -7.97 1.95 8.08
C THR A 135 -7.11 3.14 8.48
N VAL A 136 -7.66 4.31 8.28
CA VAL A 136 -7.14 5.59 8.78
C VAL A 136 -8.31 6.50 9.11
N ASP A 137 -8.16 7.34 10.12
CA ASP A 137 -9.16 8.36 10.45
C ASP A 137 -8.78 9.69 9.81
N LEU A 138 -9.79 10.36 9.27
CA LEU A 138 -9.65 11.68 8.66
C LEU A 138 -10.49 12.69 9.43
N ASP A 139 -9.89 13.84 9.74
CA ASP A 139 -10.56 14.98 10.36
C ASP A 139 -11.08 15.92 9.26
N VAL A 140 -12.23 15.58 8.70
CA VAL A 140 -12.84 16.28 7.57
C VAL A 140 -14.15 16.94 7.95
#